data_be5343a5908bfd1ceb99b04320ec5270
#
_entry.id   be5343a5908bfd1ceb99b04320ec5270
#
_cell.length_a   1.000
_cell.length_b   1.000
_cell.length_c   1.000
_cell.angle_alpha   90.00
_cell.angle_beta   90.00
_cell.angle_gamma   90.00
#
_symmetry.space_group_name_H-M   'P 1'
#
loop_
_entity.id
_entity.type
_entity.pdbx_description
1 polymer ?
#
loop_
_entity_poly.entity_id
_entity_poly.type
_entity_poly.pdbx_seq_one_letter_code
_entity_poly.pdbx_strand_id
1 'polypeptide(L)'
;MLFKKFTNENASEKVTVKERLAYGCGDFSSNIMYSAMAAFLLFYYTDVVGVSAAAVGVIMMCSRLFDGVSDLIMGVIIDRTKSLFGKARIWILRLVIPYAIGTVLLFSVPTGWSQTAKLIYIFFSYNLAFTVLFTGINLPYATLTALMTQDQYERSVLSIFRMILATCGTLFIKTCTLPVVKFFGDDARAWTMTFVVFGFLEIVTFMITFLFTRERVNTTEDENRLKIPVSLGFKALVKNKYWFMATLNLILIFIAQGINGSAEVYYTKIVLGNSSLVGTFSVALQATQIICMFFIAGFVKKFGKRNVLMTGAAVMIVGYGIMGLASENLTLLIAGCILRGVGNAGISACMFAMVTDTIEYGEWKTGIRTEGLINSAASFGQKIGNGLSAVLLGAILSIGGYVGTAASQSASAITAIRTSYIYVPIILTVIQIIVLFFYHLDEEYDSILNDLKSRRISK
;
A
#
# COMPACT_ATOMS: atom_id res chain seq x y z
N MET A 1 -24.76 2.11 29.68
CA MET A 1 -24.55 0.72 30.12
C MET A 1 -24.00 -0.19 29.03
N LEU A 2 -24.43 -0.08 27.78
CA LEU A 2 -23.99 -0.90 26.63
C LEU A 2 -22.47 -0.84 26.36
N PHE A 3 -21.81 0.30 26.53
CA PHE A 3 -20.37 0.45 26.21
C PHE A 3 -19.40 -0.05 27.30
N LYS A 4 -19.87 -0.28 28.55
CA LYS A 4 -19.02 -0.76 29.66
C LYS A 4 -18.40 -2.16 29.39
N LYS A 5 -19.10 -2.98 28.58
CA LYS A 5 -18.63 -4.32 28.16
C LYS A 5 -17.43 -4.28 27.20
N PHE A 6 -17.15 -3.13 26.61
CA PHE A 6 -16.12 -2.95 25.58
C PHE A 6 -14.88 -2.19 26.08
N THR A 7 -14.82 -1.90 27.41
CA THR A 7 -13.62 -1.35 28.05
C THR A 7 -12.51 -2.38 28.15
N ASN A 8 -11.26 -1.94 28.33
CA ASN A 8 -10.09 -2.82 28.44
C ASN A 8 -10.05 -3.62 29.77
N GLU A 9 -10.83 -3.24 30.78
CA GLU A 9 -10.88 -3.87 32.10
C GLU A 9 -11.27 -5.36 32.07
N ASN A 10 -11.94 -5.82 31.02
CA ASN A 10 -12.40 -7.21 30.85
C ASN A 10 -11.63 -7.98 29.77
N ALA A 11 -10.39 -7.54 29.45
CA ALA A 11 -9.58 -8.22 28.44
C ALA A 11 -9.03 -9.53 29.00
N SER A 12 -9.22 -10.65 28.28
CA SER A 12 -8.54 -11.91 28.58
C SER A 12 -7.04 -11.77 28.32
N GLU A 13 -6.19 -12.51 29.03
CA GLU A 13 -4.73 -12.46 28.85
C GLU A 13 -4.27 -12.87 27.45
N LYS A 14 -5.02 -13.75 26.77
CA LYS A 14 -4.69 -14.27 25.44
C LYS A 14 -5.56 -13.66 24.34
N VAL A 15 -4.95 -13.42 23.18
CA VAL A 15 -5.66 -12.98 21.98
C VAL A 15 -6.46 -14.14 21.39
N THR A 16 -7.77 -13.98 21.28
CA THR A 16 -8.66 -15.02 20.74
C THR A 16 -8.69 -15.00 19.21
N VAL A 17 -9.11 -16.10 18.57
CA VAL A 17 -9.29 -16.16 17.11
C VAL A 17 -10.30 -15.10 16.63
N LYS A 18 -11.36 -14.85 17.40
CA LYS A 18 -12.34 -13.80 17.11
C LYS A 18 -11.70 -12.41 17.07
N GLU A 19 -10.78 -12.13 17.99
CA GLU A 19 -10.04 -10.86 18.00
C GLU A 19 -9.08 -10.73 16.82
N ARG A 20 -8.40 -11.84 16.43
CA ARG A 20 -7.51 -11.84 15.27
C ARG A 20 -8.27 -11.53 13.97
N LEU A 21 -9.44 -12.16 13.77
CA LEU A 21 -10.33 -11.88 12.64
C LEU A 21 -10.85 -10.44 12.69
N ALA A 22 -11.33 -9.98 13.85
CA ALA A 22 -11.82 -8.62 14.02
C ALA A 22 -10.71 -7.57 13.78
N TYR A 23 -9.49 -7.86 14.21
CA TYR A 23 -8.34 -7.02 13.91
C TYR A 23 -8.11 -6.95 12.40
N GLY A 24 -8.10 -8.07 11.70
CA GLY A 24 -7.96 -8.09 10.23
C GLY A 24 -9.07 -7.35 9.48
N CYS A 25 -10.30 -7.28 10.01
CA CYS A 25 -11.40 -6.49 9.41
C CYS A 25 -11.05 -5.00 9.28
N GLY A 26 -10.19 -4.44 10.15
CA GLY A 26 -9.71 -3.08 10.02
C GLY A 26 -8.86 -2.86 8.77
N ASP A 27 -8.03 -3.84 8.41
CA ASP A 27 -7.24 -3.76 7.18
C ASP A 27 -8.07 -4.02 5.91
N PHE A 28 -9.08 -4.89 6.00
CA PHE A 28 -10.08 -5.03 4.95
C PHE A 28 -10.74 -3.67 4.66
N SER A 29 -11.19 -2.97 5.70
CA SER A 29 -11.81 -1.64 5.60
C SER A 29 -10.84 -0.59 5.04
N SER A 30 -9.61 -0.52 5.55
CA SER A 30 -8.57 0.40 5.04
C SER A 30 -8.29 0.16 3.56
N ASN A 31 -8.32 -1.11 3.12
CA ASN A 31 -8.06 -1.47 1.73
C ASN A 31 -9.25 -1.19 0.80
N ILE A 32 -10.48 -1.01 1.30
CA ILE A 32 -11.58 -0.51 0.48
C ILE A 32 -11.22 0.86 -0.09
N MET A 33 -10.90 1.84 0.74
CA MET A 33 -10.49 3.17 0.26
C MET A 33 -9.17 3.12 -0.52
N TYR A 34 -8.12 2.49 0.06
CA TYR A 34 -6.79 2.48 -0.53
C TYR A 34 -6.76 1.85 -1.93
N SER A 35 -7.39 0.68 -2.09
CA SER A 35 -7.43 -0.03 -3.38
C SER A 35 -8.34 0.65 -4.39
N ALA A 36 -9.45 1.28 -3.94
CA ALA A 36 -10.29 2.09 -4.80
C ALA A 36 -9.52 3.28 -5.37
N MET A 37 -8.75 3.96 -4.53
CA MET A 37 -7.90 5.07 -4.96
C MET A 37 -6.81 4.59 -5.93
N ALA A 38 -6.13 3.50 -5.59
CA ALA A 38 -5.03 2.99 -6.41
C ALA A 38 -5.48 2.47 -7.77
N ALA A 39 -6.67 1.87 -7.87
CA ALA A 39 -7.17 1.26 -9.10
C ALA A 39 -8.06 2.19 -9.93
N PHE A 40 -8.99 2.89 -9.29
CA PHE A 40 -10.10 3.53 -9.99
C PHE A 40 -10.11 5.05 -9.95
N LEU A 41 -9.40 5.68 -8.99
CA LEU A 41 -9.56 7.12 -8.78
C LEU A 41 -9.10 7.96 -9.96
N LEU A 42 -7.92 7.64 -10.53
CA LEU A 42 -7.43 8.34 -11.72
C LEU A 42 -8.39 8.15 -12.89
N PHE A 43 -8.87 6.93 -13.10
CA PHE A 43 -9.86 6.60 -14.13
C PHE A 43 -11.16 7.39 -13.94
N TYR A 44 -11.71 7.42 -12.72
CA TYR A 44 -12.92 8.20 -12.41
C TYR A 44 -12.73 9.69 -12.73
N TYR A 45 -11.60 10.27 -12.34
CA TYR A 45 -11.33 11.69 -12.60
C TYR A 45 -11.14 12.01 -14.08
N THR A 46 -10.53 11.12 -14.86
CA THR A 46 -10.31 11.35 -16.31
C THR A 46 -11.52 11.05 -17.17
N ASP A 47 -12.14 9.87 -16.95
CA ASP A 47 -13.19 9.34 -17.84
C ASP A 47 -14.59 9.79 -17.46
N VAL A 48 -14.87 9.95 -16.15
CA VAL A 48 -16.20 10.33 -15.67
C VAL A 48 -16.30 11.83 -15.42
N VAL A 49 -15.27 12.41 -14.75
CA VAL A 49 -15.26 13.84 -14.40
C VAL A 49 -14.71 14.70 -15.55
N GLY A 50 -13.87 14.12 -16.43
CA GLY A 50 -13.31 14.81 -17.59
C GLY A 50 -12.18 15.79 -17.25
N VAL A 51 -11.30 15.44 -16.28
CA VAL A 51 -10.13 16.23 -15.88
C VAL A 51 -8.86 15.64 -16.49
N SER A 52 -7.86 16.49 -16.78
CA SER A 52 -6.58 16.03 -17.32
C SER A 52 -5.86 15.07 -16.37
N ALA A 53 -5.43 13.91 -16.91
CA ALA A 53 -4.67 12.92 -16.17
C ALA A 53 -3.36 13.47 -15.57
N ALA A 54 -2.66 14.35 -16.29
CA ALA A 54 -1.45 15.00 -15.81
C ALA A 54 -1.74 15.91 -14.60
N ALA A 55 -2.80 16.72 -14.65
CA ALA A 55 -3.18 17.60 -13.53
C ALA A 55 -3.54 16.79 -12.28
N VAL A 56 -4.29 15.69 -12.43
CA VAL A 56 -4.62 14.77 -11.33
C VAL A 56 -3.37 14.14 -10.76
N GLY A 57 -2.46 13.66 -11.61
CA GLY A 57 -1.19 13.07 -11.17
C GLY A 57 -0.36 14.03 -10.32
N VAL A 58 -0.26 15.30 -10.71
CA VAL A 58 0.43 16.35 -9.93
C VAL A 58 -0.26 16.57 -8.58
N ILE A 59 -1.59 16.68 -8.55
CA ILE A 59 -2.35 16.82 -7.29
C ILE A 59 -2.05 15.65 -6.36
N MET A 60 -2.12 14.41 -6.86
CA MET A 60 -1.85 13.21 -6.07
C MET A 60 -0.43 13.19 -5.52
N MET A 61 0.57 13.59 -6.31
CA MET A 61 1.97 13.67 -5.88
C MET A 61 2.15 14.74 -4.78
N CYS A 62 1.64 15.95 -4.98
CA CYS A 62 1.72 17.03 -3.98
C CYS A 62 1.08 16.59 -2.66
N SER A 63 -0.07 15.92 -2.72
CA SER A 63 -0.75 15.42 -1.52
C SER A 63 0.06 14.38 -0.75
N ARG A 64 0.83 13.53 -1.45
CA ARG A 64 1.72 12.56 -0.80
C ARG A 64 2.81 13.21 0.06
N LEU A 65 3.23 14.42 -0.25
CA LEU A 65 4.19 15.16 0.58
C LEU A 65 3.58 15.59 1.93
N PHE A 66 2.30 15.92 1.94
CA PHE A 66 1.58 16.25 3.18
C PHE A 66 1.33 15.04 4.07
N ASP A 67 1.26 13.83 3.52
CA ASP A 67 1.04 12.60 4.28
C ASP A 67 2.13 12.36 5.33
N GLY A 68 3.39 12.69 5.02
CA GLY A 68 4.49 12.56 5.99
C GLY A 68 4.33 13.45 7.21
N VAL A 69 3.83 14.67 7.03
CA VAL A 69 3.55 15.61 8.12
C VAL A 69 2.35 15.13 8.94
N SER A 70 1.31 14.66 8.28
CA SER A 70 0.10 14.12 8.91
C SER A 70 0.41 12.92 9.82
N ASP A 71 1.28 11.99 9.39
CA ASP A 71 1.70 10.84 10.20
C ASP A 71 2.39 11.28 11.50
N LEU A 72 3.28 12.27 11.44
CA LEU A 72 3.97 12.78 12.63
C LEU A 72 2.99 13.43 13.62
N ILE A 73 2.06 14.24 13.10
CA ILE A 73 1.04 14.89 13.92
C ILE A 73 0.16 13.83 14.59
N MET A 74 -0.31 12.85 13.82
CA MET A 74 -1.20 11.82 14.35
C MET A 74 -0.49 10.91 15.35
N GLY A 75 0.81 10.61 15.17
CA GLY A 75 1.61 9.88 16.13
C GLY A 75 1.63 10.57 17.51
N VAL A 76 1.90 11.88 17.53
CA VAL A 76 1.87 12.69 18.77
C VAL A 76 0.47 12.71 19.41
N ILE A 77 -0.58 12.78 18.58
CA ILE A 77 -1.97 12.78 19.06
C ILE A 77 -2.30 11.43 19.74
N ILE A 78 -1.92 10.30 19.13
CA ILE A 78 -2.15 8.96 19.70
C ILE A 78 -1.45 8.84 21.06
N ASP A 79 -0.18 9.25 21.15
CA ASP A 79 0.60 9.12 22.36
C ASP A 79 0.04 9.95 23.53
N ARG A 80 -0.55 11.10 23.24
CA ARG A 80 -1.19 11.97 24.22
C ARG A 80 -2.65 11.59 24.53
N THR A 81 -3.22 10.64 23.80
CA THR A 81 -4.63 10.27 23.96
C THR A 81 -4.85 9.43 25.21
N LYS A 82 -5.72 9.88 26.09
CA LYS A 82 -6.20 9.15 27.27
C LYS A 82 -7.67 8.81 27.08
N SER A 83 -8.03 7.53 27.11
CA SER A 83 -9.41 7.06 26.93
C SER A 83 -9.65 5.73 27.62
N LEU A 84 -10.86 5.51 28.11
CA LEU A 84 -11.33 4.23 28.68
C LEU A 84 -11.32 3.09 27.66
N PHE A 85 -11.38 3.41 26.36
CA PHE A 85 -11.36 2.44 25.27
C PHE A 85 -9.95 2.11 24.76
N GLY A 86 -8.94 2.76 25.30
CA GLY A 86 -7.55 2.68 24.85
C GLY A 86 -7.14 3.93 24.05
N LYS A 87 -5.82 4.09 23.84
CA LYS A 87 -5.27 5.26 23.15
C LYS A 87 -5.38 5.18 21.62
N ALA A 88 -5.39 3.99 21.05
CA ALA A 88 -5.51 3.76 19.62
C ALA A 88 -6.97 3.48 19.18
N ARG A 89 -7.67 2.56 19.86
CA ARG A 89 -9.03 2.16 19.51
C ARG A 89 -10.03 3.30 19.46
N ILE A 90 -9.90 4.29 20.34
CA ILE A 90 -10.82 5.44 20.37
C ILE A 90 -10.82 6.23 19.06
N TRP A 91 -9.69 6.26 18.35
CA TRP A 91 -9.58 6.95 17.05
C TRP A 91 -10.30 6.22 15.94
N ILE A 92 -10.34 4.88 15.98
CA ILE A 92 -11.17 4.09 15.06
C ILE A 92 -12.64 4.49 15.24
N LEU A 93 -13.14 4.54 16.48
CA LEU A 93 -14.51 4.93 16.75
C LEU A 93 -14.84 6.37 16.31
N ARG A 94 -13.92 7.32 16.57
CA ARG A 94 -14.15 8.74 16.27
C ARG A 94 -14.12 9.03 14.78
N LEU A 95 -13.29 8.31 14.03
CA LEU A 95 -13.02 8.62 12.64
C LEU A 95 -13.74 7.69 11.64
N VAL A 96 -14.37 6.61 12.06
CA VAL A 96 -15.02 5.66 11.15
C VAL A 96 -16.07 6.31 10.24
N ILE A 97 -16.94 7.18 10.79
CA ILE A 97 -17.96 7.88 10.01
C ILE A 97 -17.33 8.96 9.10
N PRO A 98 -16.47 9.89 9.61
CA PRO A 98 -15.73 10.80 8.74
C PRO A 98 -14.94 10.10 7.63
N TYR A 99 -14.32 8.95 7.93
CA TYR A 99 -13.56 8.15 6.97
C TYR A 99 -14.43 7.66 5.81
N ALA A 100 -15.58 7.03 6.11
CA ALA A 100 -16.52 6.60 5.10
C ALA A 100 -17.05 7.77 4.26
N ILE A 101 -17.33 8.93 4.87
CA ILE A 101 -17.69 10.16 4.15
C ILE A 101 -16.53 10.59 3.23
N GLY A 102 -15.29 10.55 3.70
CA GLY A 102 -14.10 10.83 2.90
C GLY A 102 -14.00 9.95 1.66
N THR A 103 -14.24 8.64 1.81
CA THR A 103 -14.29 7.69 0.68
C THR A 103 -15.35 8.08 -0.35
N VAL A 104 -16.54 8.45 0.10
CA VAL A 104 -17.62 8.92 -0.80
C VAL A 104 -17.24 10.22 -1.51
N LEU A 105 -16.65 11.18 -0.81
CA LEU A 105 -16.26 12.48 -1.38
C LEU A 105 -15.24 12.33 -2.53
N LEU A 106 -14.33 11.35 -2.46
CA LEU A 106 -13.37 11.09 -3.54
C LEU A 106 -14.07 10.76 -4.87
N PHE A 107 -15.22 10.12 -4.82
CA PHE A 107 -16.01 9.68 -5.99
C PHE A 107 -17.32 10.46 -6.17
N SER A 108 -17.35 11.72 -5.71
CA SER A 108 -18.54 12.58 -5.75
C SER A 108 -18.24 13.95 -6.35
N VAL A 109 -17.32 14.04 -7.33
CA VAL A 109 -16.95 15.31 -7.99
C VAL A 109 -18.11 15.79 -8.85
N PRO A 110 -18.61 17.04 -8.67
CA PRO A 110 -19.69 17.58 -9.50
C PRO A 110 -19.22 17.77 -10.95
N THR A 111 -19.83 17.05 -11.88
CA THR A 111 -19.43 17.08 -13.30
C THR A 111 -19.75 18.39 -14.03
N GLY A 112 -20.75 19.13 -13.57
CA GLY A 112 -21.18 20.42 -14.16
C GLY A 112 -20.29 21.62 -13.79
N TRP A 113 -19.27 21.44 -12.92
CA TRP A 113 -18.42 22.55 -12.51
C TRP A 113 -17.34 22.88 -13.55
N SER A 114 -16.77 24.08 -13.45
CA SER A 114 -15.61 24.48 -14.26
C SER A 114 -14.39 23.59 -13.96
N GLN A 115 -13.47 23.46 -14.91
CA GLN A 115 -12.26 22.64 -14.75
C GLN A 115 -11.46 23.02 -13.50
N THR A 116 -11.30 24.32 -13.25
CA THR A 116 -10.59 24.84 -12.07
C THR A 116 -11.31 24.43 -10.76
N ALA A 117 -12.65 24.57 -10.72
CA ALA A 117 -13.41 24.18 -9.53
C ALA A 117 -13.34 22.66 -9.24
N LYS A 118 -13.35 21.83 -10.30
CA LYS A 118 -13.13 20.38 -10.19
C LYS A 118 -11.76 20.06 -9.61
N LEU A 119 -10.69 20.70 -10.10
CA LEU A 119 -9.33 20.48 -9.60
C LEU A 119 -9.19 20.90 -8.13
N ILE A 120 -9.78 22.03 -7.75
CA ILE A 120 -9.82 22.50 -6.36
C ILE A 120 -10.55 21.47 -5.47
N TYR A 121 -11.72 20.99 -5.90
CA TYR A 121 -12.47 19.96 -5.18
C TYR A 121 -11.64 18.69 -5.01
N ILE A 122 -11.03 18.20 -6.09
CA ILE A 122 -10.17 17.01 -6.08
C ILE A 122 -9.02 17.17 -5.09
N PHE A 123 -8.34 18.34 -5.10
CA PHE A 123 -7.25 18.61 -4.16
C PHE A 123 -7.72 18.55 -2.71
N PHE A 124 -8.80 19.22 -2.36
CA PHE A 124 -9.29 19.24 -0.98
C PHE A 124 -9.88 17.90 -0.55
N SER A 125 -10.72 17.26 -1.38
CA SER A 125 -11.30 15.95 -1.05
C SER A 125 -10.25 14.86 -0.91
N TYR A 126 -9.21 14.85 -1.77
CA TYR A 126 -8.11 13.90 -1.70
C TYR A 126 -7.29 14.08 -0.43
N ASN A 127 -6.89 15.33 -0.08
CA ASN A 127 -6.12 15.59 1.14
C ASN A 127 -6.95 15.30 2.39
N LEU A 128 -8.23 15.66 2.42
CA LEU A 128 -9.11 15.33 3.54
C LEU A 128 -9.23 13.82 3.71
N ALA A 129 -9.57 13.09 2.66
CA ALA A 129 -9.82 11.65 2.72
C ALA A 129 -8.54 10.87 3.01
N PHE A 130 -7.46 11.14 2.27
CA PHE A 130 -6.25 10.33 2.35
C PHE A 130 -5.25 10.86 3.38
N THR A 131 -4.88 12.15 3.33
CA THR A 131 -3.86 12.70 4.22
C THR A 131 -4.35 12.83 5.66
N VAL A 132 -5.63 13.19 5.88
CA VAL A 132 -6.15 13.40 7.23
C VAL A 132 -6.87 12.18 7.76
N LEU A 133 -7.92 11.71 7.07
CA LEU A 133 -8.80 10.67 7.60
C LEU A 133 -8.18 9.27 7.52
N PHE A 134 -7.54 8.92 6.40
CA PHE A 134 -6.86 7.64 6.27
C PHE A 134 -5.69 7.53 7.26
N THR A 135 -4.81 8.53 7.36
CA THR A 135 -3.75 8.56 8.38
C THR A 135 -4.33 8.51 9.78
N GLY A 136 -5.40 9.28 10.03
CA GLY A 136 -6.06 9.37 11.33
C GLY A 136 -6.65 8.05 11.84
N ILE A 137 -7.07 7.15 10.95
CA ILE A 137 -7.62 5.84 11.33
C ILE A 137 -6.58 4.72 11.20
N ASN A 138 -5.74 4.75 10.16
CA ASN A 138 -4.83 3.66 9.85
C ASN A 138 -3.60 3.64 10.77
N LEU A 139 -3.09 4.79 11.19
CA LEU A 139 -1.95 4.85 12.10
C LEU A 139 -2.29 4.32 13.51
N PRO A 140 -3.41 4.73 14.16
CA PRO A 140 -3.87 4.10 15.39
C PRO A 140 -4.14 2.61 15.22
N TYR A 141 -4.77 2.21 14.11
CA TYR A 141 -5.02 0.80 13.80
C TYR A 141 -3.72 0.00 13.71
N ALA A 142 -2.69 0.50 13.03
CA ALA A 142 -1.38 -0.15 12.97
C ALA A 142 -0.72 -0.25 14.35
N THR A 143 -0.83 0.80 15.18
CA THR A 143 -0.31 0.82 16.55
C THR A 143 -0.99 -0.21 17.44
N LEU A 144 -2.25 -0.54 17.17
CA LEU A 144 -3.05 -1.47 17.95
C LEU A 144 -2.41 -2.87 18.05
N THR A 145 -1.67 -3.34 17.05
CA THR A 145 -0.93 -4.63 17.11
C THR A 145 -0.02 -4.70 18.33
N ALA A 146 0.76 -3.64 18.56
CA ALA A 146 1.69 -3.57 19.68
C ALA A 146 0.97 -3.42 21.03
N LEU A 147 -0.23 -2.84 21.03
CA LEU A 147 -1.04 -2.63 22.24
C LEU A 147 -1.92 -3.85 22.58
N MET A 148 -2.19 -4.75 21.63
CA MET A 148 -2.98 -5.96 21.87
C MET A 148 -2.19 -7.03 22.60
N THR A 149 -0.90 -7.18 22.32
CA THR A 149 -0.05 -8.21 22.92
C THR A 149 1.44 -7.85 22.89
N GLN A 150 2.19 -8.34 23.88
CA GLN A 150 3.67 -8.27 23.90
C GLN A 150 4.32 -9.54 23.31
N ASP A 151 3.56 -10.61 23.15
CA ASP A 151 4.06 -11.87 22.60
C ASP A 151 4.39 -11.73 21.11
N GLN A 152 5.63 -12.04 20.74
CA GLN A 152 6.13 -11.91 19.37
C GLN A 152 5.44 -12.86 18.38
N TYR A 153 5.09 -14.07 18.83
CA TYR A 153 4.36 -15.04 18.02
C TYR A 153 2.95 -14.56 17.75
N GLU A 154 2.23 -14.09 18.77
CA GLU A 154 0.88 -13.54 18.64
C GLU A 154 0.85 -12.32 17.70
N ARG A 155 1.86 -11.42 17.77
CA ARG A 155 2.00 -10.30 16.84
C ARG A 155 2.16 -10.78 15.40
N SER A 156 2.93 -11.85 15.18
CA SER A 156 3.11 -12.44 13.85
C SER A 156 1.80 -13.02 13.31
N VAL A 157 1.04 -13.72 14.16
CA VAL A 157 -0.27 -14.26 13.80
C VAL A 157 -1.26 -13.15 13.48
N LEU A 158 -1.32 -12.08 14.29
CA LEU A 158 -2.15 -10.90 13.99
C LEU A 158 -1.80 -10.28 12.63
N SER A 159 -0.51 -10.20 12.31
CA SER A 159 -0.04 -9.67 11.03
C SER A 159 -0.47 -10.56 9.85
N ILE A 160 -0.49 -11.88 10.01
CA ILE A 160 -0.98 -12.82 8.98
C ILE A 160 -2.47 -12.59 8.71
N PHE A 161 -3.30 -12.55 9.76
CA PHE A 161 -4.74 -12.28 9.62
C PHE A 161 -4.99 -10.93 8.95
N ARG A 162 -4.23 -9.92 9.34
CA ARG A 162 -4.23 -8.59 8.75
C ARG A 162 -3.97 -8.65 7.23
N MET A 163 -2.89 -9.29 6.80
CA MET A 163 -2.50 -9.39 5.38
C MET A 163 -3.53 -10.15 4.54
N ILE A 164 -4.10 -11.24 5.08
CA ILE A 164 -5.14 -12.01 4.40
C ILE A 164 -6.36 -11.12 4.13
N LEU A 165 -6.86 -10.41 5.16
CA LEU A 165 -8.05 -9.58 5.02
C LEU A 165 -7.78 -8.31 4.21
N ALA A 166 -6.57 -7.74 4.25
CA ALA A 166 -6.13 -6.68 3.35
C ALA A 166 -6.24 -7.11 1.87
N THR A 167 -5.74 -8.31 1.57
CA THR A 167 -5.82 -8.87 0.21
C THR A 167 -7.27 -9.13 -0.20
N CYS A 168 -8.10 -9.65 0.71
CA CYS A 168 -9.54 -9.80 0.46
C CYS A 168 -10.21 -8.45 0.16
N GLY A 169 -9.88 -7.38 0.89
CA GLY A 169 -10.39 -6.03 0.64
C GLY A 169 -9.98 -5.51 -0.75
N THR A 170 -8.72 -5.71 -1.12
CA THR A 170 -8.23 -5.34 -2.45
C THR A 170 -8.95 -6.11 -3.57
N LEU A 171 -9.10 -7.43 -3.42
CA LEU A 171 -9.84 -8.26 -4.38
C LEU A 171 -11.30 -7.84 -4.47
N PHE A 172 -11.95 -7.60 -3.34
CA PHE A 172 -13.33 -7.13 -3.30
C PHE A 172 -13.51 -5.86 -4.12
N ILE A 173 -12.69 -4.85 -3.90
CA ILE A 173 -12.75 -3.58 -4.63
C ILE A 173 -12.52 -3.80 -6.13
N LYS A 174 -11.49 -4.53 -6.52
CA LYS A 174 -11.16 -4.72 -7.93
C LYS A 174 -12.19 -5.57 -8.69
N THR A 175 -12.89 -6.47 -8.00
CA THR A 175 -13.92 -7.32 -8.63
C THR A 175 -15.30 -6.68 -8.60
N CYS A 176 -15.67 -5.99 -7.52
CA CYS A 176 -17.03 -5.53 -7.31
C CYS A 176 -17.29 -4.09 -7.80
N THR A 177 -16.29 -3.21 -7.88
CA THR A 177 -16.53 -1.79 -8.17
C THR A 177 -17.23 -1.57 -9.50
N LEU A 178 -16.66 -2.05 -10.61
CA LEU A 178 -17.24 -1.81 -11.94
C LEU A 178 -18.59 -2.49 -12.16
N PRO A 179 -18.82 -3.75 -11.72
CA PRO A 179 -20.16 -4.34 -11.74
C PRO A 179 -21.21 -3.56 -10.97
N VAL A 180 -20.86 -3.04 -9.77
CA VAL A 180 -21.79 -2.26 -8.94
C VAL A 180 -22.06 -0.89 -9.56
N VAL A 181 -21.03 -0.21 -10.12
CA VAL A 181 -21.20 1.03 -10.87
C VAL A 181 -22.14 0.82 -12.06
N LYS A 182 -21.95 -0.26 -12.82
CA LYS A 182 -22.84 -0.60 -13.94
C LYS A 182 -24.27 -0.88 -13.49
N PHE A 183 -24.45 -1.54 -12.35
CA PHE A 183 -25.76 -1.79 -11.75
C PHE A 183 -26.51 -0.50 -11.42
N PHE A 184 -25.82 0.55 -10.98
CA PHE A 184 -26.40 1.85 -10.67
C PHE A 184 -26.56 2.78 -11.88
N GLY A 185 -26.11 2.42 -13.09
CA GLY A 185 -26.34 3.19 -14.32
C GLY A 185 -25.10 3.67 -15.07
N ASP A 186 -23.89 3.35 -14.61
CA ASP A 186 -22.58 3.64 -15.25
C ASP A 186 -22.32 5.14 -15.51
N ASP A 187 -22.90 6.02 -14.68
CA ASP A 187 -22.71 7.48 -14.72
C ASP A 187 -21.97 7.99 -13.47
N ALA A 188 -21.72 9.29 -13.39
CA ALA A 188 -21.06 9.91 -12.25
C ALA A 188 -21.82 9.68 -10.93
N ARG A 189 -23.15 9.61 -10.96
CA ARG A 189 -23.99 9.33 -9.81
C ARG A 189 -23.87 7.88 -9.37
N ALA A 190 -23.72 6.95 -10.33
CA ALA A 190 -23.50 5.54 -10.05
C ALA A 190 -22.21 5.30 -9.26
N TRP A 191 -21.13 6.03 -9.58
CA TRP A 191 -19.90 6.00 -8.79
C TRP A 191 -20.13 6.45 -7.36
N THR A 192 -20.78 7.59 -7.15
CA THR A 192 -21.11 8.08 -5.80
C THR A 192 -21.92 7.05 -5.01
N MET A 193 -22.98 6.46 -5.62
CA MET A 193 -23.82 5.45 -4.96
C MET A 193 -23.04 4.18 -4.61
N THR A 194 -22.15 3.75 -5.49
CA THR A 194 -21.26 2.60 -5.23
C THR A 194 -20.41 2.85 -3.98
N PHE A 195 -19.81 4.04 -3.88
CA PHE A 195 -18.96 4.36 -2.73
C PHE A 195 -19.75 4.70 -1.46
N VAL A 196 -21.02 5.06 -1.54
CA VAL A 196 -21.92 5.09 -0.38
C VAL A 196 -22.13 3.68 0.18
N VAL A 197 -22.36 2.68 -0.68
CA VAL A 197 -22.50 1.27 -0.25
C VAL A 197 -21.18 0.78 0.37
N PHE A 198 -20.05 1.08 -0.27
CA PHE A 198 -18.73 0.66 0.25
C PHE A 198 -18.37 1.40 1.54
N GLY A 199 -18.69 2.68 1.68
CA GLY A 199 -18.51 3.43 2.91
C GLY A 199 -19.34 2.87 4.08
N PHE A 200 -20.55 2.39 3.81
CA PHE A 200 -21.31 1.65 4.81
C PHE A 200 -20.60 0.36 5.25
N LEU A 201 -20.03 -0.39 4.30
CA LEU A 201 -19.26 -1.59 4.59
C LEU A 201 -17.99 -1.25 5.41
N GLU A 202 -17.31 -0.13 5.12
CA GLU A 202 -16.19 0.38 5.92
C GLU A 202 -16.60 0.64 7.37
N ILE A 203 -17.75 1.29 7.58
CA ILE A 203 -18.27 1.53 8.95
C ILE A 203 -18.48 0.21 9.67
N VAL A 204 -19.14 -0.77 9.04
CA VAL A 204 -19.43 -2.07 9.67
C VAL A 204 -18.12 -2.79 10.03
N THR A 205 -17.16 -2.87 9.12
CA THR A 205 -15.91 -3.64 9.33
C THR A 205 -14.98 -2.96 10.34
N PHE A 206 -14.85 -1.63 10.34
CA PHE A 206 -14.13 -0.93 11.40
C PHE A 206 -14.82 -0.99 12.76
N MET A 207 -16.15 -0.98 12.79
CA MET A 207 -16.89 -1.18 14.05
C MET A 207 -16.68 -2.59 14.61
N ILE A 208 -16.60 -3.62 13.77
CA ILE A 208 -16.19 -4.98 14.22
C ILE A 208 -14.81 -4.92 14.85
N THR A 209 -13.84 -4.24 14.21
CA THR A 209 -12.49 -4.07 14.77
C THR A 209 -12.57 -3.38 16.14
N PHE A 210 -13.26 -2.26 16.25
CA PHE A 210 -13.38 -1.53 17.52
C PHE A 210 -14.04 -2.37 18.62
N LEU A 211 -15.15 -3.07 18.32
CA LEU A 211 -15.94 -3.78 19.32
C LEU A 211 -15.23 -5.03 19.85
N PHE A 212 -14.49 -5.75 19.00
CA PHE A 212 -13.95 -7.07 19.36
C PHE A 212 -12.44 -7.08 19.63
N THR A 213 -11.69 -5.99 19.44
CA THR A 213 -10.27 -5.89 19.85
C THR A 213 -10.15 -5.24 21.23
N ARG A 214 -9.00 -5.47 21.92
CA ARG A 214 -8.69 -4.89 23.24
C ARG A 214 -7.22 -4.48 23.32
N GLU A 215 -6.94 -3.35 23.94
CA GLU A 215 -5.59 -2.94 24.31
C GLU A 215 -5.24 -3.49 25.69
N ARG A 216 -4.19 -4.29 25.78
CA ARG A 216 -3.72 -4.95 27.01
C ARG A 216 -2.40 -4.39 27.51
N VAL A 217 -1.61 -3.84 26.59
CA VAL A 217 -0.27 -3.35 26.88
C VAL A 217 -0.33 -1.88 27.27
N ASN A 218 -0.07 -1.58 28.54
CA ASN A 218 0.20 -0.22 28.99
C ASN A 218 1.67 0.08 28.67
N THR A 219 1.93 0.81 27.60
CA THR A 219 3.26 1.35 27.34
C THR A 219 3.50 2.52 28.27
N THR A 220 4.10 2.25 29.45
CA THR A 220 4.87 3.25 30.15
C THR A 220 6.10 3.54 29.28
N GLU A 221 6.28 4.79 28.93
CA GLU A 221 7.42 5.25 28.12
C GLU A 221 8.72 4.72 28.72
N ASP A 222 9.49 4.01 27.90
CA ASP A 222 10.89 3.73 28.15
C ASP A 222 11.64 5.08 27.96
N GLU A 223 11.61 5.93 28.99
CA GLU A 223 12.26 7.26 28.99
C GLU A 223 13.79 7.19 28.76
N ASN A 224 14.36 5.99 28.80
CA ASN A 224 15.80 5.74 28.68
C ASN A 224 16.28 5.40 27.25
N ARG A 225 15.46 5.50 26.22
CA ARG A 225 15.98 5.45 24.85
C ARG A 225 16.81 6.71 24.61
N LEU A 226 18.14 6.56 24.64
CA LEU A 226 19.10 7.58 24.23
C LEU A 226 18.61 8.27 22.96
N LYS A 227 18.16 9.52 23.10
CA LYS A 227 17.67 10.34 21.97
C LYS A 227 18.89 10.69 21.11
N ILE A 228 19.20 9.83 20.15
CA ILE A 228 20.23 10.12 19.15
C ILE A 228 19.77 11.38 18.40
N PRO A 229 20.59 12.45 18.35
CA PRO A 229 20.24 13.64 17.59
C PRO A 229 19.91 13.27 16.15
N VAL A 230 18.77 13.75 15.63
CA VAL A 230 18.27 13.42 14.28
C VAL A 230 19.34 13.69 13.22
N SER A 231 20.12 14.74 13.36
CA SER A 231 21.22 15.09 12.46
C SER A 231 22.33 14.02 12.40
N LEU A 232 22.65 13.41 13.55
CA LEU A 232 23.65 12.35 13.63
C LEU A 232 23.13 11.05 13.03
N GLY A 233 21.86 10.73 13.31
CA GLY A 233 21.16 9.59 12.71
C GLY A 233 21.08 9.72 11.18
N PHE A 234 20.77 10.89 10.66
CA PHE A 234 20.72 11.16 9.22
C PHE A 234 22.08 11.00 8.54
N LYS A 235 23.17 11.48 9.18
CA LYS A 235 24.53 11.26 8.68
C LYS A 235 24.92 9.77 8.64
N ALA A 236 24.49 8.99 9.64
CA ALA A 236 24.71 7.55 9.67
C ALA A 236 23.93 6.85 8.54
N LEU A 237 22.69 7.27 8.29
CA LEU A 237 21.81 6.76 7.25
C LEU A 237 22.42 6.96 5.84
N VAL A 238 22.88 8.18 5.53
CA VAL A 238 23.50 8.50 4.23
C VAL A 238 24.79 7.70 3.97
N LYS A 239 25.52 7.31 5.03
CA LYS A 239 26.70 6.45 4.92
C LYS A 239 26.37 4.97 4.66
N ASN A 240 25.11 4.57 4.78
CA ASN A 240 24.65 3.20 4.63
C ASN A 240 24.29 2.90 3.15
N LYS A 241 25.26 2.38 2.39
CA LYS A 241 25.07 2.08 0.96
C LYS A 241 23.93 1.10 0.70
N TYR A 242 23.77 0.08 1.57
CA TYR A 242 22.73 -0.93 1.40
C TYR A 242 21.34 -0.39 1.73
N TRP A 243 21.23 0.54 2.68
CA TRP A 243 19.98 1.25 2.92
C TRP A 243 19.54 2.04 1.69
N PHE A 244 20.46 2.75 1.03
CA PHE A 244 20.13 3.51 -0.18
C PHE A 244 19.63 2.58 -1.30
N MET A 245 20.32 1.45 -1.53
CA MET A 245 19.91 0.46 -2.54
C MET A 245 18.55 -0.18 -2.22
N ALA A 246 18.32 -0.59 -0.95
CA ALA A 246 17.06 -1.19 -0.53
C ALA A 246 15.89 -0.18 -0.63
N THR A 247 16.11 1.08 -0.24
CA THR A 247 15.09 2.14 -0.34
C THR A 247 14.78 2.49 -1.79
N LEU A 248 15.79 2.61 -2.66
CA LEU A 248 15.60 2.83 -4.09
C LEU A 248 14.81 1.69 -4.72
N ASN A 249 15.15 0.44 -4.38
CA ASN A 249 14.41 -0.73 -4.86
C ASN A 249 12.95 -0.69 -4.40
N LEU A 250 12.70 -0.35 -3.14
CA LEU A 250 11.35 -0.18 -2.58
C LEU A 250 10.55 0.89 -3.35
N ILE A 251 11.15 2.04 -3.64
CA ILE A 251 10.53 3.11 -4.44
C ILE A 251 10.13 2.59 -5.82
N LEU A 252 11.05 1.89 -6.52
CA LEU A 252 10.79 1.32 -7.85
C LEU A 252 9.64 0.29 -7.81
N ILE A 253 9.58 -0.56 -6.78
CA ILE A 253 8.49 -1.51 -6.57
C ILE A 253 7.15 -0.77 -6.46
N PHE A 254 7.07 0.28 -5.61
CA PHE A 254 5.81 1.01 -5.42
C PHE A 254 5.41 1.85 -6.62
N ILE A 255 6.37 2.38 -7.42
CA ILE A 255 6.07 3.01 -8.70
C ILE A 255 5.44 1.97 -9.65
N ALA A 256 6.05 0.81 -9.80
CA ALA A 256 5.56 -0.24 -10.69
C ALA A 256 4.17 -0.74 -10.26
N GLN A 257 3.97 -0.98 -8.96
CA GLN A 257 2.67 -1.40 -8.42
C GLN A 257 1.58 -0.35 -8.60
N GLY A 258 1.89 0.94 -8.36
CA GLY A 258 0.94 2.03 -8.51
C GLY A 258 0.53 2.25 -9.98
N ILE A 259 1.49 2.24 -10.92
CA ILE A 259 1.20 2.31 -12.36
C ILE A 259 0.33 1.13 -12.77
N ASN A 260 0.70 -0.09 -12.38
CA ASN A 260 -0.07 -1.29 -12.70
C ASN A 260 -1.49 -1.26 -12.18
N GLY A 261 -1.66 -0.87 -10.91
CA GLY A 261 -2.97 -0.80 -10.27
C GLY A 261 -3.95 0.10 -11.01
N SER A 262 -3.48 1.29 -11.44
CA SER A 262 -4.32 2.26 -12.15
C SER A 262 -4.42 1.97 -13.66
N ALA A 263 -3.33 1.56 -14.33
CA ALA A 263 -3.31 1.30 -15.77
C ALA A 263 -4.14 0.06 -16.16
N GLU A 264 -4.36 -0.89 -15.23
CA GLU A 264 -5.15 -2.11 -15.45
C GLU A 264 -6.58 -1.78 -15.93
N VAL A 265 -7.21 -0.76 -15.34
CA VAL A 265 -8.58 -0.35 -15.68
C VAL A 265 -8.63 0.22 -17.11
N TYR A 266 -7.67 1.08 -17.47
CA TYR A 266 -7.59 1.63 -18.83
C TYR A 266 -7.32 0.53 -19.86
N TYR A 267 -6.40 -0.39 -19.55
CA TYR A 267 -6.06 -1.49 -20.45
C TYR A 267 -7.26 -2.40 -20.70
N THR A 268 -7.95 -2.84 -19.67
CA THR A 268 -9.09 -3.76 -19.80
C THR A 268 -10.30 -3.11 -20.47
N LYS A 269 -10.63 -1.85 -20.10
CA LYS A 269 -11.80 -1.16 -20.64
C LYS A 269 -11.57 -0.66 -22.05
N ILE A 270 -10.41 -0.07 -22.35
CA ILE A 270 -10.17 0.65 -23.60
C ILE A 270 -9.48 -0.23 -24.64
N VAL A 271 -8.45 -1.00 -24.23
CA VAL A 271 -7.70 -1.83 -25.17
C VAL A 271 -8.40 -3.16 -25.43
N LEU A 272 -8.95 -3.80 -24.36
CA LEU A 272 -9.65 -5.09 -24.48
C LEU A 272 -11.17 -4.95 -24.62
N GLY A 273 -11.73 -3.76 -24.47
CA GLY A 273 -13.17 -3.51 -24.58
C GLY A 273 -14.03 -4.17 -23.49
N ASN A 274 -13.42 -4.71 -22.43
CA ASN A 274 -14.12 -5.44 -21.39
C ASN A 274 -13.63 -5.09 -19.98
N SER A 275 -14.38 -4.26 -19.30
CA SER A 275 -14.07 -3.80 -17.94
C SER A 275 -14.15 -4.89 -16.87
N SER A 276 -14.89 -5.99 -17.09
CA SER A 276 -14.98 -7.10 -16.13
C SER A 276 -13.66 -7.86 -15.97
N LEU A 277 -12.75 -7.74 -16.94
CA LEU A 277 -11.43 -8.36 -16.90
C LEU A 277 -10.52 -7.79 -15.80
N VAL A 278 -10.79 -6.60 -15.25
CA VAL A 278 -10.07 -6.07 -14.06
C VAL A 278 -10.15 -7.07 -12.92
N GLY A 279 -11.35 -7.57 -12.62
CA GLY A 279 -11.54 -8.58 -11.57
C GLY A 279 -10.80 -9.89 -11.89
N THR A 280 -10.94 -10.37 -13.13
CA THR A 280 -10.30 -11.62 -13.58
C THR A 280 -8.76 -11.55 -13.46
N PHE A 281 -8.15 -10.48 -13.96
CA PHE A 281 -6.69 -10.30 -13.89
C PHE A 281 -6.21 -10.14 -12.44
N SER A 282 -6.96 -9.40 -11.63
CA SER A 282 -6.64 -9.23 -10.21
C SER A 282 -6.73 -10.55 -9.43
N VAL A 283 -7.76 -11.37 -9.69
CA VAL A 283 -7.88 -12.71 -9.09
C VAL A 283 -6.73 -13.60 -9.52
N ALA A 284 -6.43 -13.67 -10.83
CA ALA A 284 -5.34 -14.48 -11.36
C ALA A 284 -3.99 -14.11 -10.72
N LEU A 285 -3.70 -12.82 -10.59
CA LEU A 285 -2.45 -12.33 -9.99
C LEU A 285 -2.41 -12.58 -8.48
N GLN A 286 -3.42 -12.12 -7.74
CA GLN A 286 -3.39 -12.10 -6.28
C GLN A 286 -3.61 -13.48 -5.66
N ALA A 287 -4.49 -14.34 -6.24
CA ALA A 287 -4.64 -15.71 -5.77
C ALA A 287 -3.33 -16.50 -5.94
N THR A 288 -2.68 -16.34 -7.10
CA THR A 288 -1.36 -16.97 -7.33
C THR A 288 -0.31 -16.43 -6.36
N GLN A 289 -0.27 -15.12 -6.11
CA GLN A 289 0.63 -14.52 -5.14
C GLN A 289 0.43 -15.10 -3.75
N ILE A 290 -0.81 -15.20 -3.27
CA ILE A 290 -1.12 -15.77 -1.94
C ILE A 290 -0.66 -17.23 -1.85
N ILE A 291 -0.99 -18.05 -2.85
CA ILE A 291 -0.56 -19.46 -2.88
C ILE A 291 0.96 -19.57 -2.83
N CYS A 292 1.68 -18.77 -3.62
CA CYS A 292 3.13 -18.79 -3.64
C CYS A 292 3.76 -18.30 -2.33
N MET A 293 3.12 -17.35 -1.62
CA MET A 293 3.63 -16.83 -0.35
C MET A 293 3.76 -17.91 0.73
N PHE A 294 2.93 -18.96 0.71
CA PHE A 294 3.08 -20.08 1.66
C PHE A 294 4.40 -20.84 1.48
N PHE A 295 4.97 -20.83 0.30
CA PHE A 295 6.21 -21.56 0.00
C PHE A 295 7.45 -20.66 0.04
N ILE A 296 7.28 -19.35 -0.05
CA ILE A 296 8.35 -18.38 -0.19
C ILE A 296 9.36 -18.42 0.97
N ALA A 297 8.91 -18.67 2.20
CA ALA A 297 9.78 -18.76 3.38
C ALA A 297 10.86 -19.83 3.24
N GLY A 298 10.54 -20.97 2.63
CA GLY A 298 11.50 -22.04 2.32
C GLY A 298 12.55 -21.60 1.29
N PHE A 299 12.12 -20.88 0.26
CA PHE A 299 13.03 -20.35 -0.76
C PHE A 299 13.95 -19.26 -0.19
N VAL A 300 13.43 -18.35 0.64
CA VAL A 300 14.22 -17.32 1.31
C VAL A 300 15.29 -17.94 2.21
N LYS A 301 14.95 -18.98 2.98
CA LYS A 301 15.90 -19.69 3.84
C LYS A 301 17.03 -20.34 3.03
N LYS A 302 16.73 -20.88 1.84
CA LYS A 302 17.72 -21.62 1.01
C LYS A 302 18.57 -20.71 0.14
N PHE A 303 18.00 -19.64 -0.44
CA PHE A 303 18.63 -18.84 -1.49
C PHE A 303 18.94 -17.41 -1.07
N GLY A 304 18.50 -16.95 0.11
CA GLY A 304 18.61 -15.57 0.56
C GLY A 304 17.53 -14.66 -0.02
N LYS A 305 17.33 -13.50 0.61
CA LYS A 305 16.29 -12.53 0.25
C LYS A 305 16.54 -11.88 -1.10
N ARG A 306 17.78 -11.48 -1.37
CA ARG A 306 18.21 -10.88 -2.65
C ARG A 306 17.89 -11.77 -3.85
N ASN A 307 18.31 -13.04 -3.81
CA ASN A 307 18.12 -13.96 -4.93
C ASN A 307 16.66 -14.30 -5.17
N VAL A 308 15.86 -14.44 -4.11
CA VAL A 308 14.40 -14.65 -4.20
C VAL A 308 13.72 -13.43 -4.84
N LEU A 309 14.10 -12.21 -4.46
CA LEU A 309 13.56 -11.00 -5.05
C LEU A 309 13.98 -10.84 -6.51
N MET A 310 15.26 -11.09 -6.85
CA MET A 310 15.75 -11.06 -8.24
C MET A 310 15.04 -12.09 -9.13
N THR A 311 14.89 -13.32 -8.64
CA THR A 311 14.18 -14.38 -9.38
C THR A 311 12.72 -14.01 -9.57
N GLY A 312 12.05 -13.48 -8.52
CA GLY A 312 10.69 -12.97 -8.61
C GLY A 312 10.54 -11.88 -9.65
N ALA A 313 11.48 -10.91 -9.67
CA ALA A 313 11.53 -9.85 -10.67
C ALA A 313 11.72 -10.40 -12.11
N ALA A 314 12.60 -11.36 -12.29
CA ALA A 314 12.80 -12.01 -13.59
C ALA A 314 11.53 -12.74 -14.08
N VAL A 315 10.85 -13.47 -13.21
CA VAL A 315 9.57 -14.14 -13.52
C VAL A 315 8.50 -13.10 -13.90
N MET A 316 8.44 -11.95 -13.21
CA MET A 316 7.52 -10.86 -13.58
C MET A 316 7.81 -10.32 -14.99
N ILE A 317 9.08 -10.12 -15.36
CA ILE A 317 9.45 -9.68 -16.71
C ILE A 317 8.94 -10.67 -17.76
N VAL A 318 9.09 -11.97 -17.51
CA VAL A 318 8.55 -13.01 -18.42
C VAL A 318 7.03 -12.89 -18.50
N GLY A 319 6.33 -12.73 -17.38
CA GLY A 319 4.88 -12.55 -17.34
C GLY A 319 4.42 -11.33 -18.16
N TYR A 320 5.06 -10.18 -17.98
CA TYR A 320 4.78 -8.99 -18.80
C TYR A 320 5.14 -9.19 -20.28
N GLY A 321 6.24 -9.89 -20.58
CA GLY A 321 6.64 -10.22 -21.95
C GLY A 321 5.58 -11.04 -22.66
N ILE A 322 5.02 -12.07 -22.00
CA ILE A 322 3.91 -12.86 -22.54
C ILE A 322 2.70 -11.97 -22.80
N MET A 323 2.34 -11.06 -21.87
CA MET A 323 1.24 -10.12 -22.07
C MET A 323 1.51 -9.18 -23.26
N GLY A 324 2.75 -8.74 -23.47
CA GLY A 324 3.14 -7.89 -24.59
C GLY A 324 2.97 -8.60 -25.96
N LEU A 325 3.20 -9.90 -26.00
CA LEU A 325 3.04 -10.74 -27.20
C LEU A 325 1.61 -11.25 -27.40
N ALA A 326 0.80 -11.25 -26.34
CA ALA A 326 -0.53 -11.86 -26.32
C ALA A 326 -1.56 -11.13 -27.20
N SER A 327 -1.30 -9.86 -27.58
CA SER A 327 -2.29 -8.99 -28.24
C SER A 327 -3.62 -8.97 -27.46
N GLU A 328 -4.64 -9.67 -27.93
CA GLU A 328 -5.97 -9.78 -27.30
C GLU A 328 -6.27 -11.21 -26.82
N ASN A 329 -5.31 -12.14 -26.91
CA ASN A 329 -5.51 -13.52 -26.46
C ASN A 329 -5.63 -13.59 -24.94
N LEU A 330 -6.87 -13.77 -24.45
CA LEU A 330 -7.20 -13.77 -23.04
C LEU A 330 -6.44 -14.84 -22.23
N THR A 331 -6.23 -16.03 -22.82
CA THR A 331 -5.51 -17.12 -22.15
C THR A 331 -4.05 -16.74 -21.86
N LEU A 332 -3.37 -16.11 -22.83
CA LEU A 332 -2.01 -15.63 -22.66
C LEU A 332 -1.94 -14.45 -21.68
N LEU A 333 -2.93 -13.56 -21.70
CA LEU A 333 -3.01 -12.45 -20.74
C LEU A 333 -3.18 -12.98 -19.30
N ILE A 334 -4.05 -13.96 -19.08
CA ILE A 334 -4.23 -14.61 -17.76
C ILE A 334 -2.94 -15.35 -17.34
N ALA A 335 -2.30 -16.09 -18.26
CA ALA A 335 -1.03 -16.75 -17.97
C ALA A 335 0.05 -15.74 -17.55
N GLY A 336 0.12 -14.59 -18.23
CA GLY A 336 1.00 -13.48 -17.82
C GLY A 336 0.68 -12.95 -16.43
N CYS A 337 -0.61 -12.78 -16.07
CA CYS A 337 -1.03 -12.38 -14.72
C CYS A 337 -0.63 -13.41 -13.65
N ILE A 338 -0.75 -14.71 -13.93
CA ILE A 338 -0.32 -15.79 -13.04
C ILE A 338 1.19 -15.72 -12.80
N LEU A 339 2.00 -15.60 -13.86
CA LEU A 339 3.46 -15.47 -13.72
C LEU A 339 3.84 -14.22 -12.94
N ARG A 340 3.17 -13.11 -13.17
CA ARG A 340 3.37 -11.89 -12.37
C ARG A 340 3.02 -12.12 -10.90
N GLY A 341 1.97 -12.91 -10.61
CA GLY A 341 1.60 -13.30 -9.24
C GLY A 341 2.70 -14.12 -8.56
N VAL A 342 3.29 -15.10 -9.26
CA VAL A 342 4.44 -15.88 -8.76
C VAL A 342 5.60 -14.95 -8.41
N GLY A 343 5.99 -14.07 -9.32
CA GLY A 343 7.11 -13.13 -9.10
C GLY A 343 6.84 -12.14 -7.97
N ASN A 344 5.63 -11.60 -7.90
CA ASN A 344 5.24 -10.63 -6.88
C ASN A 344 5.22 -11.21 -5.47
N ALA A 345 5.02 -12.52 -5.31
CA ALA A 345 5.12 -13.20 -4.01
C ALA A 345 6.52 -13.06 -3.40
N GLY A 346 7.57 -13.29 -4.18
CA GLY A 346 8.96 -13.13 -3.74
C GLY A 346 9.28 -11.67 -3.38
N ILE A 347 8.85 -10.73 -4.23
CA ILE A 347 9.07 -9.30 -4.02
C ILE A 347 8.38 -8.84 -2.73
N SER A 348 7.12 -9.14 -2.55
CA SER A 348 6.33 -8.71 -1.39
C SER A 348 6.85 -9.28 -0.07
N ALA A 349 7.37 -10.52 -0.08
CA ALA A 349 7.94 -11.14 1.11
C ALA A 349 9.27 -10.52 1.54
N CYS A 350 10.11 -10.09 0.59
CA CYS A 350 11.50 -9.70 0.86
C CYS A 350 11.72 -8.19 0.94
N MET A 351 10.88 -7.37 0.30
CA MET A 351 11.14 -5.93 0.13
C MET A 351 11.36 -5.17 1.44
N PHE A 352 10.50 -5.34 2.43
CA PHE A 352 10.64 -4.67 3.73
C PHE A 352 11.72 -5.32 4.60
N ALA A 353 11.87 -6.64 4.51
CA ALA A 353 12.89 -7.36 5.26
C ALA A 353 14.30 -6.91 4.85
N MET A 354 14.54 -6.68 3.56
CA MET A 354 15.83 -6.14 3.08
C MET A 354 16.13 -4.74 3.64
N VAL A 355 15.12 -3.87 3.74
CA VAL A 355 15.29 -2.55 4.37
C VAL A 355 15.66 -2.70 5.86
N THR A 356 14.99 -3.61 6.56
CA THR A 356 15.25 -3.87 7.99
C THR A 356 16.66 -4.40 8.22
N ASP A 357 17.17 -5.30 7.36
CA ASP A 357 18.53 -5.86 7.47
C ASP A 357 19.63 -4.78 7.35
N THR A 358 19.32 -3.64 6.75
CA THR A 358 20.30 -2.53 6.65
C THR A 358 20.55 -1.84 8.00
N ILE A 359 19.72 -2.11 9.02
CA ILE A 359 19.90 -1.56 10.38
C ILE A 359 21.19 -2.08 10.99
N GLU A 360 21.42 -3.39 10.92
CA GLU A 360 22.60 -4.06 11.47
C GLU A 360 23.89 -3.60 10.74
N TYR A 361 23.84 -3.47 9.43
CA TYR A 361 24.95 -2.91 8.66
C TYR A 361 25.26 -1.45 9.05
N GLY A 362 24.22 -0.64 9.22
CA GLY A 362 24.36 0.75 9.67
C GLY A 362 25.02 0.84 11.05
N GLU A 363 24.57 0.04 12.03
CA GLU A 363 25.15 -0.05 13.36
C GLU A 363 26.60 -0.54 13.31
N TRP A 364 26.90 -1.57 12.53
CA TRP A 364 28.26 -2.10 12.37
C TRP A 364 29.24 -1.06 11.82
N LYS A 365 28.80 -0.30 10.81
CA LYS A 365 29.64 0.68 10.11
C LYS A 365 29.82 1.99 10.87
N THR A 366 28.80 2.46 11.59
CA THR A 366 28.76 3.79 12.19
C THR A 366 28.78 3.79 13.73
N GLY A 367 28.55 2.63 14.36
CA GLY A 367 28.35 2.49 15.79
C GLY A 367 27.01 3.04 16.29
N ILE A 368 26.14 3.49 15.39
CA ILE A 368 24.85 4.12 15.72
C ILE A 368 23.72 3.25 15.17
N ARG A 369 22.82 2.81 16.05
CA ARG A 369 21.61 2.08 15.65
C ARG A 369 20.49 3.06 15.30
N THR A 370 20.08 3.09 14.03
CA THR A 370 19.10 4.05 13.48
C THR A 370 17.80 3.37 13.02
N GLU A 371 17.28 2.43 13.81
CA GLU A 371 16.12 1.60 13.47
C GLU A 371 14.87 2.42 13.12
N GLY A 372 14.49 3.38 13.96
CA GLY A 372 13.33 4.23 13.72
C GLY A 372 13.47 5.06 12.45
N LEU A 373 14.67 5.60 12.18
CA LEU A 373 14.91 6.43 11.01
C LEU A 373 14.88 5.63 9.71
N ILE A 374 15.42 4.41 9.70
CA ILE A 374 15.40 3.51 8.55
C ILE A 374 13.96 3.11 8.18
N ASN A 375 13.15 2.74 9.18
CA ASN A 375 11.76 2.38 8.95
C ASN A 375 10.90 3.57 8.49
N SER A 376 11.14 4.76 9.07
CA SER A 376 10.46 5.99 8.62
C SER A 376 10.82 6.35 7.19
N ALA A 377 12.09 6.20 6.81
CA ALA A 377 12.53 6.45 5.45
C ALA A 377 11.96 5.42 4.45
N ALA A 378 11.78 4.16 4.85
CA ALA A 378 11.10 3.16 4.03
C ALA A 378 9.63 3.53 3.79
N SER A 379 8.91 3.93 4.83
CA SER A 379 7.52 4.40 4.70
C SER A 379 7.41 5.64 3.81
N PHE A 380 8.36 6.58 3.93
CA PHE A 380 8.44 7.74 3.06
C PHE A 380 8.74 7.35 1.60
N GLY A 381 9.65 6.40 1.38
CA GLY A 381 9.94 5.83 0.05
C GLY A 381 8.72 5.22 -0.61
N GLN A 382 7.90 4.47 0.14
CA GLN A 382 6.63 3.94 -0.33
C GLN A 382 5.67 5.05 -0.79
N LYS A 383 5.53 6.11 0.01
CA LYS A 383 4.67 7.25 -0.32
C LYS A 383 5.13 8.00 -1.57
N ILE A 384 6.44 8.24 -1.68
CA ILE A 384 7.04 8.83 -2.89
C ILE A 384 6.80 7.92 -4.11
N GLY A 385 7.03 6.62 -4.00
CA GLY A 385 6.80 5.68 -5.08
C GLY A 385 5.36 5.72 -5.61
N ASN A 386 4.39 5.68 -4.70
CA ASN A 386 2.98 5.82 -5.05
C ASN A 386 2.64 7.19 -5.68
N GLY A 387 3.22 8.28 -5.19
CA GLY A 387 3.02 9.61 -5.76
C GLY A 387 3.61 9.71 -7.18
N LEU A 388 4.85 9.24 -7.36
CA LEU A 388 5.52 9.22 -8.67
C LEU A 388 4.76 8.34 -9.67
N SER A 389 4.16 7.23 -9.24
CA SER A 389 3.37 6.37 -10.12
C SER A 389 2.19 7.12 -10.76
N ALA A 390 1.50 7.96 -9.98
CA ALA A 390 0.38 8.75 -10.48
C ALA A 390 0.83 9.83 -11.48
N VAL A 391 1.95 10.52 -11.20
CA VAL A 391 2.54 11.50 -12.12
C VAL A 391 2.99 10.84 -13.42
N LEU A 392 3.72 9.74 -13.32
CA LEU A 392 4.23 9.03 -14.50
C LEU A 392 3.09 8.50 -15.37
N LEU A 393 2.09 7.86 -14.78
CA LEU A 393 0.93 7.38 -15.53
C LEU A 393 0.17 8.55 -16.17
N GLY A 394 -0.10 9.62 -15.41
CA GLY A 394 -0.77 10.81 -15.91
C GLY A 394 -0.01 11.48 -17.06
N ALA A 395 1.31 11.58 -16.96
CA ALA A 395 2.17 12.13 -17.99
C ALA A 395 2.16 11.25 -19.26
N ILE A 396 2.31 9.93 -19.14
CA ILE A 396 2.31 9.00 -20.28
C ILE A 396 0.97 9.06 -21.01
N LEU A 397 -0.15 9.05 -20.29
CA LEU A 397 -1.49 9.17 -20.88
C LEU A 397 -1.67 10.52 -21.59
N SER A 398 -1.23 11.61 -20.99
CA SER A 398 -1.32 12.95 -21.56
C SER A 398 -0.46 13.10 -22.83
N ILE A 399 0.80 12.64 -22.80
CA ILE A 399 1.71 12.63 -23.96
C ILE A 399 1.12 11.75 -25.09
N GLY A 400 0.49 10.64 -24.77
CA GLY A 400 -0.23 9.78 -25.71
C GLY A 400 -1.47 10.41 -26.32
N GLY A 401 -1.88 11.57 -25.83
CA GLY A 401 -3.12 12.24 -26.30
C GLY A 401 -4.40 11.56 -25.82
N TYR A 402 -4.36 10.94 -24.64
CA TYR A 402 -5.53 10.31 -24.03
C TYR A 402 -6.56 11.34 -23.60
N VAL A 403 -7.81 11.17 -24.03
CA VAL A 403 -8.96 12.01 -23.66
C VAL A 403 -10.08 11.13 -23.11
N GLY A 404 -10.28 11.12 -21.78
CA GLY A 404 -11.20 10.21 -21.09
C GLY A 404 -12.65 10.29 -21.55
N THR A 405 -13.09 11.46 -21.99
CA THR A 405 -14.47 11.68 -22.47
C THR A 405 -14.67 11.41 -23.97
N ALA A 406 -13.62 11.06 -24.71
CA ALA A 406 -13.73 10.78 -26.14
C ALA A 406 -14.41 9.40 -26.40
N ALA A 407 -15.30 9.36 -27.38
CA ALA A 407 -16.02 8.14 -27.78
C ALA A 407 -15.06 7.04 -28.32
N SER A 408 -13.95 7.46 -28.92
CA SER A 408 -12.87 6.57 -29.38
C SER A 408 -11.52 7.21 -29.09
N GLN A 409 -10.53 6.38 -28.78
CA GLN A 409 -9.17 6.82 -28.49
C GLN A 409 -8.28 6.75 -29.73
N SER A 410 -7.31 7.67 -29.82
CA SER A 410 -6.30 7.63 -30.88
C SER A 410 -5.38 6.41 -30.73
N ALA A 411 -4.74 5.98 -31.83
CA ALA A 411 -3.76 4.88 -31.80
C ALA A 411 -2.59 5.19 -30.86
N SER A 412 -2.18 6.48 -30.75
CA SER A 412 -1.15 6.91 -29.79
C SER A 412 -1.60 6.75 -28.35
N ALA A 413 -2.87 7.06 -28.01
CA ALA A 413 -3.42 6.87 -26.68
C ALA A 413 -3.50 5.37 -26.29
N ILE A 414 -3.92 4.52 -27.22
CA ILE A 414 -3.93 3.05 -27.02
C ILE A 414 -2.51 2.54 -26.78
N THR A 415 -1.52 3.01 -27.55
CA THR A 415 -0.11 2.66 -27.35
C THR A 415 0.40 3.14 -25.99
N ALA A 416 0.04 4.35 -25.55
CA ALA A 416 0.40 4.88 -24.24
C ALA A 416 -0.17 4.02 -23.09
N ILE A 417 -1.43 3.55 -23.20
CA ILE A 417 -2.06 2.65 -22.23
C ILE A 417 -1.31 1.31 -22.19
N ARG A 418 -1.03 0.69 -23.35
CA ARG A 418 -0.25 -0.56 -23.42
C ARG A 418 1.15 -0.37 -22.82
N THR A 419 1.81 0.73 -23.15
CA THR A 419 3.14 1.07 -22.61
C THR A 419 3.10 1.19 -21.09
N SER A 420 2.12 1.88 -20.53
CA SER A 420 1.98 2.05 -19.08
C SER A 420 1.73 0.73 -18.36
N TYR A 421 0.91 -0.16 -18.92
CA TYR A 421 0.52 -1.40 -18.25
C TYR A 421 1.55 -2.54 -18.41
N ILE A 422 2.29 -2.57 -19.52
CA ILE A 422 3.20 -3.68 -19.86
C ILE A 422 4.67 -3.23 -19.84
N TYR A 423 5.04 -2.23 -20.63
CA TYR A 423 6.46 -1.92 -20.88
C TYR A 423 7.12 -1.11 -19.78
N VAL A 424 6.42 -0.12 -19.18
CA VAL A 424 6.96 0.66 -18.06
C VAL A 424 7.27 -0.22 -16.86
N PRO A 425 6.39 -1.13 -16.41
CA PRO A 425 6.74 -2.08 -15.35
C PRO A 425 7.95 -2.98 -15.69
N ILE A 426 8.12 -3.40 -16.95
CA ILE A 426 9.31 -4.15 -17.37
C ILE A 426 10.58 -3.31 -17.13
N ILE A 427 10.61 -2.07 -17.62
CA ILE A 427 11.74 -1.16 -17.45
C ILE A 427 12.07 -0.98 -15.97
N LEU A 428 11.09 -0.68 -15.14
CA LEU A 428 11.27 -0.50 -13.70
C LEU A 428 11.79 -1.78 -13.04
N THR A 429 11.28 -2.94 -13.43
CA THR A 429 11.71 -4.24 -12.89
C THR A 429 13.15 -4.60 -13.34
N VAL A 430 13.54 -4.24 -14.56
CA VAL A 430 14.94 -4.37 -15.02
C VAL A 430 15.86 -3.48 -14.17
N ILE A 431 15.48 -2.23 -13.91
CA ILE A 431 16.26 -1.33 -13.04
C ILE A 431 16.35 -1.92 -11.61
N GLN A 432 15.27 -2.51 -11.08
CA GLN A 432 15.30 -3.23 -9.81
C GLN A 432 16.35 -4.35 -9.80
N ILE A 433 16.38 -5.20 -10.83
CA ILE A 433 17.36 -6.28 -10.94
C ILE A 433 18.80 -5.70 -10.97
N ILE A 434 19.04 -4.62 -11.71
CA ILE A 434 20.35 -3.95 -11.75
C ILE A 434 20.76 -3.46 -10.36
N VAL A 435 19.85 -2.80 -9.62
CA VAL A 435 20.13 -2.34 -8.25
C VAL A 435 20.45 -3.52 -7.33
N LEU A 436 19.68 -4.60 -7.42
CA LEU A 436 19.86 -5.81 -6.61
C LEU A 436 21.14 -6.57 -6.96
N PHE A 437 21.61 -6.47 -8.19
CA PHE A 437 22.89 -7.10 -8.59
C PHE A 437 24.06 -6.57 -7.76
N PHE A 438 24.03 -5.29 -7.37
CA PHE A 438 25.04 -4.67 -6.50
C PHE A 438 24.77 -4.83 -5.00
N TYR A 439 23.64 -5.44 -4.61
CA TYR A 439 23.27 -5.64 -3.21
C TYR A 439 23.81 -6.98 -2.71
N HIS A 440 24.88 -6.98 -1.90
CA HIS A 440 25.54 -8.18 -1.38
C HIS A 440 25.42 -8.35 0.13
N LEU A 441 24.50 -7.63 0.80
CA LEU A 441 24.37 -7.66 2.25
C LEU A 441 24.03 -9.07 2.76
N ASP A 442 23.24 -9.85 2.03
CA ASP A 442 22.86 -11.23 2.42
C ASP A 442 24.12 -12.11 2.65
N GLU A 443 25.19 -11.90 1.88
CA GLU A 443 26.44 -12.65 1.98
C GLU A 443 27.31 -12.21 3.16
N GLU A 444 27.26 -10.92 3.53
CA GLU A 444 28.03 -10.32 4.62
C GLU A 444 27.29 -10.36 5.96
N TYR A 445 25.96 -10.65 5.97
CA TYR A 445 25.08 -10.40 7.10
C TYR A 445 25.45 -11.20 8.36
N ASP A 446 25.75 -12.50 8.23
CA ASP A 446 26.13 -13.34 9.38
C ASP A 446 27.47 -12.91 10.00
N SER A 447 28.42 -12.49 9.18
CA SER A 447 29.71 -11.94 9.64
C SER A 447 29.50 -10.64 10.43
N ILE A 448 28.65 -9.74 9.92
CA ILE A 448 28.31 -8.47 10.58
C ILE A 448 27.63 -8.73 11.93
N LEU A 449 26.69 -9.67 12.00
CA LEU A 449 26.01 -10.03 13.25
C LEU A 449 26.97 -10.59 14.29
N ASN A 450 27.93 -11.45 13.89
CA ASN A 450 28.91 -12.03 14.78
C ASN A 450 29.88 -10.95 15.32
N ASP A 451 30.32 -10.03 14.48
CA ASP A 451 31.17 -8.91 14.90
C ASP A 451 30.42 -7.96 15.85
N LEU A 452 29.16 -7.64 15.59
CA LEU A 452 28.32 -6.84 16.49
C LEU A 452 28.13 -7.52 17.86
N LYS A 453 27.93 -8.84 17.90
CA LYS A 453 27.81 -9.61 19.14
C LYS A 453 29.12 -9.55 19.96
N SER A 454 30.26 -9.74 19.30
CA SER A 454 31.58 -9.65 19.97
C SER A 454 31.86 -8.27 20.56
N ARG A 455 31.52 -7.19 19.84
CA ARG A 455 31.62 -5.80 20.31
C ARG A 455 30.70 -5.48 21.49
N ARG A 456 29.55 -6.15 21.62
CA ARG A 456 28.61 -5.98 22.75
C ARG A 456 29.07 -6.73 24.01
N ILE A 457 29.78 -7.86 23.86
CA ILE A 457 30.34 -8.62 24.98
C ILE A 457 31.60 -7.95 25.55
N SER A 458 32.33 -7.20 24.71
CA SER A 458 33.54 -6.48 25.12
C SER A 458 33.30 -5.11 25.74
N LYS A 459 32.06 -4.64 25.80
CA LYS A 459 31.59 -3.43 26.51
C LYS A 459 30.89 -3.82 27.80
#